data_b8d30fa431c769839c133147c5a75541
#
_entry.id   b8d30fa431c769839c133147c5a75541
#
_cell.length_a   1.000
_cell.length_b   1.000
_cell.length_c   1.000
_cell.angle_alpha   90.00
_cell.angle_beta   90.00
_cell.angle_gamma   90.00
#
_symmetry.space_group_name_H-M   'P 1'
#
loop_
_entity.id
_entity.type
_entity.pdbx_description
1 polymer ?
#
loop_
_entity_poly.entity_id
_entity_poly.type
_entity_poly.pdbx_seq_one_letter_code
_entity_poly.pdbx_strand_id
1 'polypeptide(L)'
;MAVMEFANVSFRYPTSKEQVLKEVSFQVQKGEFIVLCGASGSGKTTLLKHMIKSQIPIGIGSGSMYFAGADIETMDDRVAASQIAYVGQDPEHNMVTDYVWQELAFGLESLGMSVPQMRRRTAEMAEYFGLESLFRKRTAALSGGQKQLVQLAAAMVVQPKLLVLDEPTSQLDPMEAGRFLDTLAKLHEEFGVTIFLSEQRLDGVLPIADRVFVMEDGTVTDTTPRRVGHLLKERHDPVYAALPIAAKTALCCGESGDLPLTVREGKVWLRDYLKAHSEVSLETIVERITKMAPEISVSEYFGNADIEKPDIQR
;
A
#
# COMPACT_ATOMS: atom_id res chain seq x y z
N MET A 1 -8.97 -7.24 -18.27
CA MET A 1 -10.34 -7.34 -17.74
C MET A 1 -10.32 -6.83 -16.32
N ALA A 2 -11.13 -5.83 -16.03
CA ALA A 2 -11.17 -5.23 -14.69
C ALA A 2 -11.57 -6.27 -13.63
N VAL A 3 -10.82 -6.29 -12.52
CA VAL A 3 -11.14 -7.10 -11.34
C VAL A 3 -12.08 -6.34 -10.42
N MET A 4 -11.88 -5.01 -10.29
CA MET A 4 -12.75 -4.13 -9.52
C MET A 4 -13.04 -2.89 -10.34
N GLU A 5 -14.29 -2.44 -10.32
CA GLU A 5 -14.73 -1.22 -11.00
C GLU A 5 -15.66 -0.42 -10.08
N PHE A 6 -15.40 0.86 -9.98
CA PHE A 6 -16.25 1.87 -9.35
C PHE A 6 -16.82 2.77 -10.45
N ALA A 7 -18.13 2.95 -10.46
CA ALA A 7 -18.84 3.77 -11.43
C ALA A 7 -19.66 4.85 -10.71
N ASN A 8 -19.13 6.06 -10.66
CA ASN A 8 -19.74 7.27 -10.05
C ASN A 8 -20.20 7.04 -8.59
N VAL A 9 -19.37 6.36 -7.79
CA VAL A 9 -19.71 6.00 -6.42
C VAL A 9 -19.61 7.24 -5.53
N SER A 10 -20.71 7.60 -4.89
CA SER A 10 -20.75 8.62 -3.85
C SER A 10 -21.30 8.02 -2.56
N PHE A 11 -20.78 8.45 -1.42
CA PHE A 11 -21.19 7.91 -0.13
C PHE A 11 -21.10 8.96 0.98
N ARG A 12 -22.08 8.92 1.90
CA ARG A 12 -22.17 9.75 3.08
C ARG A 12 -22.65 8.93 4.28
N TYR A 13 -21.95 9.03 5.42
CA TYR A 13 -22.43 8.44 6.67
C TYR A 13 -23.71 9.12 7.15
N PRO A 14 -24.64 8.40 7.82
CA PRO A 14 -25.93 8.97 8.27
C PRO A 14 -25.76 10.16 9.21
N THR A 15 -24.70 10.16 10.02
CA THR A 15 -24.39 11.22 11.01
C THR A 15 -23.64 12.41 10.42
N SER A 16 -23.15 12.31 9.19
CA SER A 16 -22.40 13.36 8.51
C SER A 16 -23.28 14.13 7.53
N LYS A 17 -23.03 15.43 7.38
CA LYS A 17 -23.61 16.23 6.29
C LYS A 17 -22.79 16.17 5.01
N GLU A 18 -21.51 15.85 5.10
CA GLU A 18 -20.57 15.84 4.00
C GLU A 18 -20.43 14.45 3.40
N GLN A 19 -20.25 14.39 2.09
CA GLN A 19 -19.93 13.17 1.37
C GLN A 19 -18.46 12.80 1.62
N VAL A 20 -18.22 11.53 1.97
CA VAL A 20 -16.90 10.96 2.15
C VAL A 20 -16.33 10.44 0.82
N LEU A 21 -17.21 9.95 -0.06
CA LEU A 21 -16.87 9.61 -1.45
C LEU A 21 -17.72 10.48 -2.37
N LYS A 22 -17.10 11.06 -3.41
CA LYS A 22 -17.71 12.01 -4.34
C LYS A 22 -17.46 11.57 -5.78
N GLU A 23 -18.45 10.95 -6.41
CA GLU A 23 -18.44 10.52 -7.82
C GLU A 23 -17.18 9.70 -8.21
N VAL A 24 -16.72 8.86 -7.30
CA VAL A 24 -15.50 8.07 -7.48
C VAL A 24 -15.69 7.07 -8.62
N SER A 25 -14.81 7.13 -9.63
CA SER A 25 -14.84 6.24 -10.78
C SER A 25 -13.42 5.80 -11.13
N PHE A 26 -13.18 4.49 -11.15
CA PHE A 26 -11.91 3.89 -11.59
C PHE A 26 -12.08 2.39 -11.88
N GLN A 27 -11.08 1.81 -12.51
CA GLN A 27 -10.97 0.38 -12.74
C GLN A 27 -9.62 -0.14 -12.27
N VAL A 28 -9.63 -1.31 -11.64
CA VAL A 28 -8.45 -2.09 -11.22
C VAL A 28 -8.34 -3.28 -12.16
N GLN A 29 -7.21 -3.43 -12.85
CA GLN A 29 -6.97 -4.56 -13.74
C GLN A 29 -6.42 -5.75 -12.96
N LYS A 30 -6.60 -6.95 -13.52
CA LYS A 30 -6.05 -8.16 -12.93
C LYS A 30 -4.53 -8.09 -12.88
N GLY A 31 -3.95 -8.38 -11.71
CA GLY A 31 -2.52 -8.39 -11.50
C GLY A 31 -1.90 -7.00 -11.36
N GLU A 32 -2.68 -5.94 -11.10
CA GLU A 32 -2.12 -4.63 -10.75
C GLU A 32 -1.80 -4.54 -9.25
N PHE A 33 -0.72 -3.85 -8.92
CA PHE A 33 -0.39 -3.38 -7.57
C PHE A 33 -0.71 -1.88 -7.48
N ILE A 34 -1.80 -1.55 -6.80
CA ILE A 34 -2.28 -0.17 -6.67
C ILE A 34 -2.04 0.33 -5.26
N VAL A 35 -1.47 1.52 -5.15
CA VAL A 35 -1.29 2.25 -3.89
C VAL A 35 -2.28 3.40 -3.80
N LEU A 36 -3.07 3.43 -2.73
CA LEU A 36 -3.95 4.53 -2.38
C LEU A 36 -3.28 5.39 -1.31
N CYS A 37 -2.99 6.64 -1.62
CA CYS A 37 -2.47 7.60 -0.66
C CYS A 37 -3.41 8.81 -0.52
N GLY A 38 -3.22 9.60 0.52
CA GLY A 38 -4.03 10.77 0.82
C GLY A 38 -3.97 11.10 2.31
N ALA A 39 -4.35 12.29 2.68
CA ALA A 39 -4.35 12.77 4.06
C ALA A 39 -5.21 11.88 4.97
N SER A 40 -4.93 11.89 6.27
CA SER A 40 -5.81 11.23 7.25
C SER A 40 -7.21 11.85 7.18
N GLY A 41 -8.23 11.00 7.18
CA GLY A 41 -9.63 11.44 7.06
C GLY A 41 -10.10 11.70 5.62
N SER A 42 -9.27 11.58 4.58
CA SER A 42 -9.68 11.77 3.17
C SER A 42 -10.72 10.76 2.67
N GLY A 43 -10.93 9.64 3.39
CA GLY A 43 -11.92 8.61 3.04
C GLY A 43 -11.32 7.28 2.56
N LYS A 44 -9.99 7.07 2.65
CA LYS A 44 -9.29 5.84 2.18
C LYS A 44 -9.93 4.56 2.74
N THR A 45 -10.04 4.44 4.05
CA THR A 45 -10.66 3.27 4.69
C THR A 45 -12.11 3.07 4.24
N THR A 46 -12.86 4.15 4.04
CA THR A 46 -14.23 4.07 3.53
C THR A 46 -14.26 3.52 2.11
N LEU A 47 -13.36 3.99 1.23
CA LEU A 47 -13.22 3.47 -0.12
C LEU A 47 -12.86 1.98 -0.13
N LEU A 48 -11.86 1.58 0.68
CA LEU A 48 -11.44 0.18 0.79
C LEU A 48 -12.57 -0.73 1.29
N LYS A 49 -13.33 -0.28 2.29
CA LYS A 49 -14.49 -1.03 2.79
C LYS A 49 -15.59 -1.24 1.75
N HIS A 50 -15.75 -0.32 0.80
CA HIS A 50 -16.68 -0.49 -0.31
C HIS A 50 -16.25 -1.58 -1.31
N MET A 51 -14.98 -1.99 -1.30
CA MET A 51 -14.50 -3.13 -2.09
C MET A 51 -14.86 -4.49 -1.47
N ILE A 52 -15.27 -4.51 -0.18
CA ILE A 52 -15.53 -5.73 0.58
C ILE A 52 -17.01 -5.81 0.90
N LYS A 53 -17.75 -6.70 0.22
CA LYS A 53 -19.20 -6.78 0.36
C LYS A 53 -19.69 -6.77 1.81
N SER A 54 -19.06 -7.57 2.68
CA SER A 54 -19.43 -7.68 4.10
C SER A 54 -19.08 -6.45 4.96
N GLN A 55 -18.27 -5.52 4.42
CA GLN A 55 -17.80 -4.33 5.15
C GLN A 55 -18.33 -3.02 4.57
N ILE A 56 -19.17 -3.07 3.52
CA ILE A 56 -19.79 -1.86 2.95
C ILE A 56 -20.48 -1.09 4.08
N PRO A 57 -20.09 0.17 4.35
CA PRO A 57 -20.63 0.92 5.46
C PRO A 57 -22.12 1.25 5.24
N ILE A 58 -22.89 1.26 6.32
CA ILE A 58 -24.29 1.71 6.29
C ILE A 58 -24.31 3.23 6.10
N GLY A 59 -25.00 3.71 5.07
CA GLY A 59 -25.09 5.13 4.77
C GLY A 59 -25.99 5.43 3.58
N ILE A 60 -25.83 6.64 3.06
CA ILE A 60 -26.52 7.09 1.84
C ILE A 60 -25.50 7.09 0.73
N GLY A 61 -25.69 6.22 -0.25
CA GLY A 61 -24.81 6.04 -1.40
C GLY A 61 -25.52 6.15 -2.74
N SER A 62 -24.75 6.32 -3.79
CA SER A 62 -25.18 6.24 -5.19
C SER A 62 -24.01 5.72 -6.03
N GLY A 63 -24.30 5.33 -7.28
CA GLY A 63 -23.32 4.69 -8.16
C GLY A 63 -23.37 3.18 -8.05
N SER A 64 -22.39 2.49 -8.66
CA SER A 64 -22.33 1.03 -8.69
C SER A 64 -20.90 0.53 -8.58
N MET A 65 -20.73 -0.64 -8.01
CA MET A 65 -19.43 -1.30 -7.84
C MET A 65 -19.49 -2.70 -8.41
N TYR A 66 -18.52 -3.06 -9.25
CA TYR A 66 -18.48 -4.35 -9.90
C TYR A 66 -17.18 -5.08 -9.56
N PHE A 67 -17.29 -6.36 -9.21
CA PHE A 67 -16.16 -7.27 -9.08
C PHE A 67 -16.22 -8.34 -10.17
N ALA A 68 -15.18 -8.39 -11.01
CA ALA A 68 -15.11 -9.28 -12.16
C ALA A 68 -16.36 -9.22 -13.07
N GLY A 69 -16.96 -8.01 -13.20
CA GLY A 69 -18.16 -7.75 -14.00
C GLY A 69 -19.50 -8.05 -13.31
N ALA A 70 -19.49 -8.59 -12.09
CA ALA A 70 -20.70 -8.80 -11.28
C ALA A 70 -20.86 -7.65 -10.26
N ASP A 71 -22.09 -7.17 -10.07
CA ASP A 71 -22.39 -6.19 -9.04
C ASP A 71 -22.08 -6.76 -7.65
N ILE A 72 -21.22 -6.07 -6.89
CA ILE A 72 -20.72 -6.55 -5.60
C ILE A 72 -21.82 -6.72 -4.56
N GLU A 73 -22.85 -5.86 -4.60
CA GLU A 73 -23.96 -5.92 -3.64
C GLU A 73 -24.84 -7.15 -3.83
N THR A 74 -24.93 -7.63 -5.07
CA THR A 74 -25.77 -8.79 -5.44
C THR A 74 -24.99 -10.11 -5.47
N MET A 75 -23.65 -10.08 -5.34
CA MET A 75 -22.85 -11.31 -5.30
C MET A 75 -23.24 -12.20 -4.12
N ASP A 76 -23.08 -13.51 -4.31
CA ASP A 76 -23.14 -14.46 -3.18
C ASP A 76 -22.02 -14.17 -2.15
N ASP A 77 -22.34 -14.18 -0.85
CA ASP A 77 -21.41 -13.81 0.22
C ASP A 77 -20.19 -14.73 0.29
N ARG A 78 -20.37 -16.05 0.06
CA ARG A 78 -19.25 -17.01 0.03
C ARG A 78 -18.35 -16.79 -1.17
N VAL A 79 -18.95 -16.47 -2.31
CA VAL A 79 -18.18 -16.15 -3.53
C VAL A 79 -17.37 -14.89 -3.29
N ALA A 80 -17.96 -13.83 -2.76
CA ALA A 80 -17.27 -12.59 -2.45
C ALA A 80 -16.12 -12.84 -1.44
N ALA A 81 -16.38 -13.53 -0.33
CA ALA A 81 -15.39 -13.84 0.70
C ALA A 81 -14.26 -14.76 0.22
N SER A 82 -14.49 -15.60 -0.80
CA SER A 82 -13.46 -16.46 -1.39
C SER A 82 -12.55 -15.72 -2.40
N GLN A 83 -12.98 -14.60 -2.93
CA GLN A 83 -12.29 -13.91 -4.02
C GLN A 83 -11.68 -12.56 -3.62
N ILE A 84 -12.19 -11.95 -2.55
CA ILE A 84 -11.70 -10.67 -2.04
C ILE A 84 -11.30 -10.87 -0.59
N ALA A 85 -10.01 -10.65 -0.29
CA ALA A 85 -9.51 -10.71 1.08
C ALA A 85 -9.14 -9.30 1.57
N TYR A 86 -9.29 -9.09 2.88
CA TYR A 86 -9.02 -7.83 3.54
C TYR A 86 -8.05 -8.00 4.70
N VAL A 87 -7.06 -7.12 4.79
CA VAL A 87 -6.13 -6.99 5.92
C VAL A 87 -6.25 -5.56 6.46
N GLY A 88 -6.71 -5.44 7.68
CA GLY A 88 -6.94 -4.13 8.31
C GLY A 88 -5.73 -3.58 9.03
N GLN A 89 -5.86 -2.33 9.50
CA GLN A 89 -4.81 -1.55 10.15
C GLN A 89 -4.40 -2.12 11.52
N ASP A 90 -5.32 -2.71 12.25
CA ASP A 90 -5.10 -3.18 13.64
C ASP A 90 -5.03 -4.70 13.71
N PRO A 91 -3.81 -5.27 13.77
CA PRO A 91 -3.66 -6.71 13.83
C PRO A 91 -4.15 -7.33 15.15
N GLU A 92 -4.23 -6.56 16.24
CA GLU A 92 -4.69 -7.09 17.53
C GLU A 92 -6.18 -7.35 17.53
N HIS A 93 -6.97 -6.40 17.02
CA HIS A 93 -8.42 -6.50 16.98
C HIS A 93 -8.94 -7.38 15.83
N ASN A 94 -8.10 -7.66 14.85
CA ASN A 94 -8.49 -8.48 13.69
C ASN A 94 -8.21 -9.99 13.88
N MET A 95 -7.43 -10.39 14.91
CA MET A 95 -7.23 -11.80 15.25
C MET A 95 -8.49 -12.38 15.89
N VAL A 96 -9.03 -13.43 15.27
CA VAL A 96 -10.31 -14.06 15.71
C VAL A 96 -10.07 -15.27 16.59
N THR A 97 -8.90 -15.92 16.46
CA THR A 97 -8.64 -17.21 17.11
C THR A 97 -7.46 -17.16 18.07
N ASP A 98 -7.38 -18.16 18.96
CA ASP A 98 -6.34 -18.24 20.00
C ASP A 98 -4.97 -18.72 19.50
N TYR A 99 -4.92 -19.44 18.36
CA TYR A 99 -3.69 -20.04 17.83
C TYR A 99 -3.48 -19.72 16.36
N VAL A 100 -2.23 -19.57 15.94
CA VAL A 100 -1.85 -19.25 14.57
C VAL A 100 -2.44 -20.23 13.55
N TRP A 101 -2.38 -21.54 13.80
CA TRP A 101 -2.94 -22.54 12.89
C TRP A 101 -4.46 -22.42 12.73
N GLN A 102 -5.17 -22.00 13.78
CA GLN A 102 -6.60 -21.76 13.73
C GLN A 102 -6.91 -20.53 12.88
N GLU A 103 -6.11 -19.45 13.06
CA GLU A 103 -6.26 -18.23 12.28
C GLU A 103 -6.09 -18.51 10.78
N LEU A 104 -5.08 -19.27 10.41
CA LEU A 104 -4.88 -19.69 9.01
C LEU A 104 -6.02 -20.58 8.48
N ALA A 105 -6.63 -21.42 9.33
CA ALA A 105 -7.70 -22.34 8.94
C ALA A 105 -9.09 -21.67 8.90
N PHE A 106 -9.29 -20.59 9.64
CA PHE A 106 -10.60 -19.98 9.90
C PHE A 106 -11.37 -19.60 8.62
N GLY A 107 -10.68 -18.93 7.68
CA GLY A 107 -11.29 -18.54 6.40
C GLY A 107 -11.70 -19.75 5.56
N LEU A 108 -10.89 -20.81 5.54
CA LEU A 108 -11.19 -22.03 4.80
C LEU A 108 -12.35 -22.81 5.40
N GLU A 109 -12.44 -22.85 6.73
CA GLU A 109 -13.56 -23.47 7.46
C GLU A 109 -14.87 -22.71 7.18
N SER A 110 -14.85 -21.39 7.21
CA SER A 110 -15.99 -20.52 6.89
C SER A 110 -16.50 -20.73 5.45
N LEU A 111 -15.59 -21.06 4.52
CA LEU A 111 -15.92 -21.42 3.14
C LEU A 111 -16.40 -22.88 2.98
N GLY A 112 -16.41 -23.67 4.05
CA GLY A 112 -16.87 -25.07 4.03
C GLY A 112 -15.90 -26.04 3.37
N MET A 113 -14.59 -25.75 3.37
CA MET A 113 -13.58 -26.65 2.80
C MET A 113 -13.43 -27.91 3.63
N SER A 114 -13.06 -29.02 2.97
CA SER A 114 -12.81 -30.28 3.66
C SER A 114 -11.53 -30.23 4.50
N VAL A 115 -11.51 -30.97 5.62
CA VAL A 115 -10.37 -31.01 6.54
C VAL A 115 -9.03 -31.33 5.84
N PRO A 116 -8.94 -32.27 4.89
CA PRO A 116 -7.71 -32.52 4.15
C PRO A 116 -7.25 -31.32 3.31
N GLN A 117 -8.17 -30.60 2.68
CA GLN A 117 -7.86 -29.39 1.91
C GLN A 117 -7.38 -28.26 2.82
N MET A 118 -8.06 -28.04 3.96
CA MET A 118 -7.65 -27.04 4.95
C MET A 118 -6.23 -27.31 5.46
N ARG A 119 -5.94 -28.57 5.87
CA ARG A 119 -4.61 -28.96 6.36
C ARG A 119 -3.51 -28.71 5.34
N ARG A 120 -3.76 -29.04 4.07
CA ARG A 120 -2.79 -28.81 3.00
C ARG A 120 -2.54 -27.34 2.78
N ARG A 121 -3.59 -26.52 2.58
CA ARG A 121 -3.45 -25.08 2.30
C ARG A 121 -2.84 -24.31 3.45
N THR A 122 -3.22 -24.62 4.70
CA THR A 122 -2.61 -24.00 5.89
C THR A 122 -1.13 -24.35 6.03
N ALA A 123 -0.74 -25.59 5.74
CA ALA A 123 0.66 -26.00 5.77
C ALA A 123 1.48 -25.29 4.67
N GLU A 124 0.97 -25.28 3.43
CA GLU A 124 1.61 -24.59 2.29
C GLU A 124 1.82 -23.10 2.59
N MET A 125 0.81 -22.42 3.14
CA MET A 125 0.93 -21.00 3.51
C MET A 125 1.84 -20.79 4.72
N ALA A 126 1.79 -21.65 5.72
CA ALA A 126 2.69 -21.55 6.87
C ALA A 126 4.17 -21.68 6.45
N GLU A 127 4.48 -22.59 5.53
CA GLU A 127 5.82 -22.76 4.95
C GLU A 127 6.22 -21.53 4.12
N TYR A 128 5.35 -21.07 3.23
CA TYR A 128 5.62 -19.91 2.36
C TYR A 128 5.96 -18.65 3.16
N PHE A 129 5.21 -18.40 4.25
CA PHE A 129 5.40 -17.23 5.11
C PHE A 129 6.42 -17.45 6.24
N GLY A 130 7.05 -18.62 6.34
CA GLY A 130 8.01 -18.94 7.41
C GLY A 130 7.38 -18.98 8.80
N LEU A 131 6.13 -19.42 8.89
CA LEU A 131 5.35 -19.45 10.14
C LEU A 131 5.43 -20.79 10.89
N GLU A 132 6.25 -21.76 10.47
CA GLU A 132 6.29 -23.13 11.03
C GLU A 132 6.60 -23.09 12.53
N SER A 133 7.54 -22.24 12.95
CA SER A 133 7.92 -22.08 14.36
C SER A 133 6.85 -21.39 15.20
N LEU A 134 5.93 -20.67 14.55
CA LEU A 134 4.82 -19.94 15.17
C LEU A 134 3.51 -20.73 15.11
N PHE A 135 3.41 -21.75 14.27
CA PHE A 135 2.17 -22.43 13.89
C PHE A 135 1.32 -22.87 15.09
N ARG A 136 1.96 -23.34 16.17
CA ARG A 136 1.29 -23.78 17.40
C ARG A 136 1.30 -22.75 18.53
N LYS A 137 1.83 -21.56 18.29
CA LYS A 137 1.84 -20.48 19.28
C LYS A 137 0.46 -19.83 19.41
N ARG A 138 0.22 -19.25 20.57
CA ARG A 138 -0.93 -18.39 20.79
C ARG A 138 -0.76 -17.08 20.04
N THR A 139 -1.81 -16.59 19.42
CA THR A 139 -1.83 -15.31 18.70
C THR A 139 -1.49 -14.13 19.61
N ALA A 140 -1.91 -14.16 20.87
CA ALA A 140 -1.57 -13.17 21.89
C ALA A 140 -0.07 -13.11 22.25
N ALA A 141 0.72 -14.16 21.94
CA ALA A 141 2.16 -14.20 22.22
C ALA A 141 3.03 -13.72 21.05
N LEU A 142 2.43 -13.25 19.97
CA LEU A 142 3.12 -12.76 18.77
C LEU A 142 3.48 -11.27 18.90
N SER A 143 4.61 -10.85 18.27
CA SER A 143 4.88 -9.43 18.03
C SER A 143 3.89 -8.83 17.03
N GLY A 144 3.81 -7.48 16.96
CA GLY A 144 2.95 -6.77 16.01
C GLY A 144 3.22 -7.20 14.57
N GLY A 145 4.49 -7.26 14.16
CA GLY A 145 4.88 -7.71 12.82
C GLY A 145 4.54 -9.17 12.56
N GLN A 146 4.69 -10.06 13.56
CA GLN A 146 4.28 -11.46 13.44
C GLN A 146 2.75 -11.58 13.28
N LYS A 147 1.97 -10.80 14.04
CA LYS A 147 0.51 -10.76 13.89
C LYS A 147 0.10 -10.30 12.49
N GLN A 148 0.72 -9.23 11.99
CA GLN A 148 0.44 -8.71 10.66
C GLN A 148 0.77 -9.75 9.56
N LEU A 149 1.90 -10.46 9.69
CA LEU A 149 2.28 -11.50 8.76
C LEU A 149 1.31 -12.71 8.80
N VAL A 150 0.85 -13.09 10.00
CA VAL A 150 -0.17 -14.16 10.15
C VAL A 150 -1.51 -13.75 9.52
N GLN A 151 -1.94 -12.50 9.66
CA GLN A 151 -3.14 -12.00 9.00
C GLN A 151 -3.01 -12.01 7.47
N LEU A 152 -1.86 -11.59 6.95
CA LEU A 152 -1.59 -11.66 5.52
C LEU A 152 -1.63 -13.11 5.02
N ALA A 153 -1.01 -14.05 5.75
CA ALA A 153 -1.05 -15.47 5.43
C ALA A 153 -2.48 -16.03 5.49
N ALA A 154 -3.28 -15.65 6.50
CA ALA A 154 -4.69 -16.03 6.63
C ALA A 154 -5.56 -15.47 5.49
N ALA A 155 -5.26 -14.26 5.02
CA ALA A 155 -5.91 -13.67 3.85
C ALA A 155 -5.53 -14.42 2.57
N MET A 156 -4.28 -14.86 2.43
CA MET A 156 -3.77 -15.53 1.23
C MET A 156 -4.14 -17.03 1.15
N VAL A 157 -4.47 -17.67 2.27
CA VAL A 157 -4.80 -19.11 2.31
C VAL A 157 -6.02 -19.45 1.46
N VAL A 158 -6.94 -18.50 1.27
CA VAL A 158 -8.12 -18.65 0.39
C VAL A 158 -7.80 -18.42 -1.09
N GLN A 159 -6.59 -17.93 -1.42
CA GLN A 159 -6.14 -17.57 -2.76
C GLN A 159 -7.05 -16.55 -3.43
N PRO A 160 -7.18 -15.34 -2.86
CA PRO A 160 -8.07 -14.32 -3.37
C PRO A 160 -7.58 -13.80 -4.74
N LYS A 161 -8.50 -13.25 -5.53
CA LYS A 161 -8.17 -12.51 -6.76
C LYS A 161 -7.79 -11.05 -6.48
N LEU A 162 -8.32 -10.49 -5.39
CA LEU A 162 -8.05 -9.13 -4.93
C LEU A 162 -7.72 -9.16 -3.44
N LEU A 163 -6.56 -8.65 -3.10
CA LEU A 163 -6.11 -8.42 -1.73
C LEU A 163 -6.19 -6.92 -1.43
N VAL A 164 -7.02 -6.55 -0.48
CA VAL A 164 -7.21 -5.17 -0.03
C VAL A 164 -6.53 -5.01 1.33
N LEU A 165 -5.63 -4.03 1.44
CA LEU A 165 -4.90 -3.76 2.68
C LEU A 165 -5.08 -2.30 3.11
N ASP A 166 -5.46 -2.09 4.36
CA ASP A 166 -5.68 -0.76 4.92
C ASP A 166 -4.58 -0.40 5.91
N GLU A 167 -3.63 0.42 5.49
CA GLU A 167 -2.47 0.91 6.25
C GLU A 167 -1.74 -0.21 7.05
N PRO A 168 -1.39 -1.35 6.42
CA PRO A 168 -0.91 -2.54 7.13
C PRO A 168 0.45 -2.33 7.81
N THR A 169 1.22 -1.30 7.42
CA THR A 169 2.54 -1.03 8.01
C THR A 169 2.51 0.05 9.09
N SER A 170 1.36 0.66 9.36
CA SER A 170 1.23 1.82 10.26
C SER A 170 1.71 1.58 11.71
N GLN A 171 1.58 0.34 12.20
CA GLN A 171 1.99 -0.07 13.56
C GLN A 171 3.32 -0.82 13.60
N LEU A 172 4.00 -0.96 12.47
CA LEU A 172 5.26 -1.68 12.35
C LEU A 172 6.45 -0.72 12.49
N ASP A 173 7.54 -1.22 13.07
CA ASP A 173 8.81 -0.52 12.97
C ASP A 173 9.30 -0.49 11.50
N PRO A 174 10.23 0.41 11.14
CA PRO A 174 10.67 0.56 9.75
C PRO A 174 11.25 -0.73 9.14
N MET A 175 11.90 -1.58 9.94
CA MET A 175 12.49 -2.84 9.45
C MET A 175 11.40 -3.90 9.21
N GLU A 176 10.45 -4.03 10.13
CA GLU A 176 9.30 -4.93 9.96
C GLU A 176 8.41 -4.48 8.80
N ALA A 177 8.16 -3.17 8.66
CA ALA A 177 7.43 -2.60 7.53
C ALA A 177 8.09 -2.92 6.18
N GLY A 178 9.41 -2.76 6.07
CA GLY A 178 10.16 -3.13 4.86
C GLY A 178 9.99 -4.60 4.52
N ARG A 179 10.17 -5.51 5.49
CA ARG A 179 9.97 -6.97 5.29
C ARG A 179 8.54 -7.33 4.87
N PHE A 180 7.56 -6.64 5.42
CA PHE A 180 6.15 -6.84 5.04
C PHE A 180 5.90 -6.42 3.59
N LEU A 181 6.42 -5.26 3.15
CA LEU A 181 6.31 -4.79 1.77
C LEU A 181 7.07 -5.71 0.80
N ASP A 182 8.27 -6.19 1.16
CA ASP A 182 9.00 -7.19 0.37
C ASP A 182 8.19 -8.48 0.20
N THR A 183 7.46 -8.90 1.24
CA THR A 183 6.56 -10.07 1.18
C THR A 183 5.39 -9.81 0.24
N LEU A 184 4.79 -8.61 0.28
CA LEU A 184 3.73 -8.22 -0.65
C LEU A 184 4.22 -8.20 -2.10
N ALA A 185 5.42 -7.65 -2.35
CA ALA A 185 6.02 -7.64 -3.69
C ALA A 185 6.20 -9.07 -4.23
N LYS A 186 6.72 -10.00 -3.41
CA LYS A 186 6.85 -11.41 -3.79
C LYS A 186 5.50 -12.07 -4.07
N LEU A 187 4.49 -11.85 -3.23
CA LEU A 187 3.15 -12.36 -3.47
C LEU A 187 2.58 -11.88 -4.80
N HIS A 188 2.78 -10.61 -5.11
CA HIS A 188 2.35 -10.02 -6.37
C HIS A 188 3.06 -10.67 -7.56
N GLU A 189 4.39 -10.79 -7.51
CA GLU A 189 5.20 -11.36 -8.59
C GLU A 189 4.95 -12.86 -8.79
N GLU A 190 4.88 -13.64 -7.69
CA GLU A 190 4.81 -15.11 -7.77
C GLU A 190 3.38 -15.63 -7.99
N PHE A 191 2.38 -15.02 -7.38
CA PHE A 191 0.98 -15.46 -7.49
C PHE A 191 0.15 -14.61 -8.45
N GLY A 192 0.64 -13.46 -8.91
CA GLY A 192 -0.11 -12.54 -9.77
C GLY A 192 -1.38 -12.01 -9.10
N VAL A 193 -1.41 -11.94 -7.76
CA VAL A 193 -2.55 -11.43 -7.01
C VAL A 193 -2.68 -9.92 -7.25
N THR A 194 -3.91 -9.46 -7.48
CA THR A 194 -4.19 -8.03 -7.56
C THR A 194 -4.15 -7.44 -6.16
N ILE A 195 -3.38 -6.39 -5.94
CA ILE A 195 -3.21 -5.75 -4.64
C ILE A 195 -3.74 -4.32 -4.69
N PHE A 196 -4.59 -3.97 -3.73
CA PHE A 196 -5.04 -2.60 -3.49
C PHE A 196 -4.69 -2.20 -2.07
N LEU A 197 -3.67 -1.37 -1.91
CA LEU A 197 -3.04 -1.05 -0.64
C LEU A 197 -3.22 0.43 -0.31
N SER A 198 -3.78 0.79 0.85
CA SER A 198 -3.63 2.16 1.38
C SER A 198 -2.35 2.27 2.21
N GLU A 199 -1.58 3.33 2.01
CA GLU A 199 -0.38 3.63 2.78
C GLU A 199 -0.17 5.12 2.97
N GLN A 200 0.41 5.47 4.14
CA GLN A 200 0.85 6.83 4.45
C GLN A 200 2.33 7.02 4.17
N ARG A 201 3.15 5.96 4.28
CA ARG A 201 4.58 5.99 3.97
C ARG A 201 4.79 5.49 2.55
N LEU A 202 5.27 6.37 1.68
CA LEU A 202 5.36 6.08 0.25
C LEU A 202 6.73 5.56 -0.19
N ASP A 203 7.78 5.73 0.62
CA ASP A 203 9.16 5.41 0.27
C ASP A 203 9.40 3.92 -0.05
N GLY A 204 8.78 3.01 0.70
CA GLY A 204 8.91 1.56 0.47
C GLY A 204 7.93 0.99 -0.56
N VAL A 205 6.80 1.67 -0.81
CA VAL A 205 5.71 1.10 -1.60
C VAL A 205 5.66 1.62 -3.04
N LEU A 206 6.07 2.87 -3.31
CA LEU A 206 6.07 3.42 -4.68
C LEU A 206 6.92 2.62 -5.67
N PRO A 207 8.11 2.08 -5.29
CA PRO A 207 8.93 1.31 -6.23
C PRO A 207 8.30 0.01 -6.74
N ILE A 208 7.34 -0.55 -5.99
CA ILE A 208 6.67 -1.82 -6.31
C ILE A 208 5.26 -1.63 -6.87
N ALA A 209 4.77 -0.39 -6.90
CA ALA A 209 3.43 -0.08 -7.39
C ALA A 209 3.40 0.11 -8.91
N ASP A 210 2.33 -0.38 -9.55
CA ASP A 210 2.03 -0.10 -10.96
C ASP A 210 1.33 1.24 -11.12
N ARG A 211 0.40 1.56 -10.21
CA ARG A 211 -0.42 2.79 -10.22
C ARG A 211 -0.57 3.35 -8.81
N VAL A 212 -0.79 4.65 -8.75
CA VAL A 212 -1.07 5.37 -7.50
C VAL A 212 -2.38 6.12 -7.63
N PHE A 213 -3.24 5.94 -6.65
CA PHE A 213 -4.45 6.74 -6.48
C PHE A 213 -4.24 7.73 -5.34
N VAL A 214 -4.40 9.02 -5.64
CA VAL A 214 -4.36 10.09 -4.64
C VAL A 214 -5.78 10.45 -4.26
N MET A 215 -6.12 10.27 -2.99
CA MET A 215 -7.44 10.58 -2.45
C MET A 215 -7.43 11.93 -1.72
N GLU A 216 -8.21 12.87 -2.23
CA GLU A 216 -8.36 14.20 -1.69
C GLU A 216 -9.84 14.60 -1.67
N ASP A 217 -10.32 15.06 -0.53
CA ASP A 217 -11.72 15.54 -0.34
C ASP A 217 -12.80 14.61 -0.90
N GLY A 218 -12.59 13.29 -0.79
CA GLY A 218 -13.53 12.26 -1.25
C GLY A 218 -13.46 11.97 -2.74
N THR A 219 -12.54 12.56 -3.48
CA THR A 219 -12.27 12.26 -4.89
C THR A 219 -10.99 11.44 -5.04
N VAL A 220 -10.86 10.71 -6.14
CA VAL A 220 -9.68 9.90 -6.46
C VAL A 220 -9.06 10.37 -7.76
N THR A 221 -7.75 10.64 -7.74
CA THR A 221 -6.97 10.95 -8.92
C THR A 221 -5.97 9.83 -9.21
N ASP A 222 -6.02 9.28 -10.40
CA ASP A 222 -5.13 8.22 -10.88
C ASP A 222 -3.83 8.81 -11.46
N THR A 223 -2.70 8.24 -11.07
CA THR A 223 -1.38 8.66 -11.55
C THR A 223 -0.39 7.49 -11.50
N THR A 224 0.81 7.71 -12.03
CA THR A 224 1.89 6.73 -11.94
C THR A 224 2.78 7.01 -10.71
N PRO A 225 3.48 5.97 -10.16
CA PRO A 225 4.41 6.16 -9.05
C PRO A 225 5.46 7.24 -9.31
N ARG A 226 5.93 7.35 -10.56
CA ARG A 226 6.96 8.33 -10.95
C ARG A 226 6.42 9.75 -11.15
N ARG A 227 5.12 9.92 -11.19
CA ARG A 227 4.46 11.23 -11.40
C ARG A 227 3.72 11.73 -10.17
N VAL A 228 3.42 10.88 -9.21
CA VAL A 228 2.65 11.25 -8.01
C VAL A 228 3.26 12.44 -7.26
N GLY A 229 4.58 12.53 -7.20
CA GLY A 229 5.26 13.64 -6.53
C GLY A 229 4.98 15.02 -7.15
N HIS A 230 4.81 15.11 -8.47
CA HIS A 230 4.42 16.36 -9.14
C HIS A 230 3.01 16.75 -8.74
N LEU A 231 2.06 15.80 -8.77
CA LEU A 231 0.68 16.01 -8.38
C LEU A 231 0.56 16.50 -6.93
N LEU A 232 1.26 15.83 -5.99
CA LEU A 232 1.25 16.20 -4.58
C LEU A 232 1.89 17.56 -4.33
N LYS A 233 2.95 17.91 -5.07
CA LYS A 233 3.60 19.23 -5.00
C LYS A 233 2.68 20.33 -5.49
N GLU A 234 2.03 20.14 -6.64
CA GLU A 234 1.11 21.09 -7.25
C GLU A 234 -0.08 21.40 -6.32
N ARG A 235 -0.61 20.37 -5.66
CA ARG A 235 -1.74 20.49 -4.74
C ARG A 235 -1.38 20.95 -3.34
N HIS A 236 -0.09 21.09 -3.04
CA HIS A 236 0.39 21.34 -1.67
C HIS A 236 -0.12 20.29 -0.67
N ASP A 237 -0.26 19.04 -1.14
CA ASP A 237 -0.79 17.93 -0.35
C ASP A 237 0.21 17.53 0.76
N PRO A 238 -0.23 17.40 2.03
CA PRO A 238 0.64 17.02 3.14
C PRO A 238 1.32 15.65 2.93
N VAL A 239 0.75 14.76 2.11
CA VAL A 239 1.36 13.46 1.74
C VAL A 239 2.68 13.64 0.96
N TYR A 240 2.95 14.84 0.42
CA TYR A 240 4.25 15.16 -0.19
C TYR A 240 5.43 14.85 0.75
N ALA A 241 5.27 15.05 2.06
CA ALA A 241 6.29 14.75 3.06
C ALA A 241 6.66 13.26 3.11
N ALA A 242 5.74 12.37 2.73
CA ALA A 242 5.94 10.91 2.74
C ALA A 242 6.60 10.34 1.47
N LEU A 243 6.90 11.20 0.47
CA LEU A 243 7.60 10.78 -0.75
C LEU A 243 9.03 10.28 -0.45
N PRO A 244 9.56 9.35 -1.27
CA PRO A 244 10.98 8.98 -1.22
C PRO A 244 11.89 10.19 -1.32
N ILE A 245 12.98 10.19 -0.55
CA ILE A 245 13.94 11.30 -0.55
C ILE A 245 14.52 11.56 -1.96
N ALA A 246 14.72 10.52 -2.76
CA ALA A 246 15.18 10.64 -4.13
C ALA A 246 14.20 11.48 -4.99
N ALA A 247 12.91 11.21 -4.88
CA ALA A 247 11.86 11.95 -5.57
C ALA A 247 11.79 13.41 -5.10
N LYS A 248 11.83 13.64 -3.77
CA LYS A 248 11.87 15.00 -3.19
C LYS A 248 13.07 15.78 -3.67
N THR A 249 14.26 15.16 -3.70
CA THR A 249 15.50 15.78 -4.22
C THR A 249 15.33 16.24 -5.66
N ALA A 250 14.81 15.36 -6.52
CA ALA A 250 14.59 15.70 -7.93
C ALA A 250 13.58 16.85 -8.09
N LEU A 251 12.48 16.82 -7.35
CA LEU A 251 11.45 17.88 -7.35
C LEU A 251 12.01 19.23 -6.84
N CYS A 252 12.91 19.23 -5.87
CA CYS A 252 13.60 20.44 -5.37
C CYS A 252 14.54 21.04 -6.40
N CYS A 253 15.11 20.23 -7.26
CA CYS A 253 15.97 20.65 -8.36
C CYS A 253 15.21 21.05 -9.63
N GLY A 254 13.88 20.97 -9.60
CA GLY A 254 13.05 21.38 -10.75
C GLY A 254 12.84 20.29 -11.80
N GLU A 255 13.05 19.00 -11.42
CA GLU A 255 12.73 17.87 -12.32
C GLU A 255 11.25 17.91 -12.72
N SER A 256 10.98 17.79 -14.01
CA SER A 256 9.64 17.75 -14.60
C SER A 256 9.30 16.39 -15.23
N GLY A 257 10.31 15.53 -15.33
CA GLY A 257 10.20 14.19 -15.88
C GLY A 257 9.75 13.14 -14.85
N ASP A 258 10.10 11.90 -15.10
CA ASP A 258 9.85 10.79 -14.20
C ASP A 258 10.78 10.86 -12.99
N LEU A 259 10.21 10.79 -11.80
CA LEU A 259 10.96 10.90 -10.55
C LEU A 259 11.69 9.60 -10.20
N PRO A 260 12.91 9.68 -9.65
CA PRO A 260 13.58 8.52 -9.07
C PRO A 260 12.86 8.10 -7.79
N LEU A 261 12.59 6.80 -7.64
CA LEU A 261 11.84 6.26 -6.49
C LEU A 261 12.73 5.56 -5.47
N THR A 262 13.91 5.11 -5.88
CA THR A 262 14.86 4.40 -5.02
C THR A 262 16.12 5.21 -4.79
N VAL A 263 16.85 4.91 -3.71
CA VAL A 263 18.16 5.53 -3.42
C VAL A 263 19.14 5.31 -4.57
N ARG A 264 19.10 4.12 -5.20
CA ARG A 264 19.96 3.81 -6.36
C ARG A 264 19.64 4.72 -7.55
N GLU A 265 18.37 4.85 -7.88
CA GLU A 265 17.93 5.74 -8.97
C GLU A 265 18.26 7.20 -8.66
N GLY A 266 18.03 7.62 -7.41
CA GLY A 266 18.35 8.98 -6.95
C GLY A 266 19.84 9.32 -7.09
N LYS A 267 20.74 8.39 -6.75
CA LYS A 267 22.18 8.57 -6.93
C LYS A 267 22.57 8.72 -8.41
N VAL A 268 21.96 7.93 -9.30
CA VAL A 268 22.20 8.05 -10.75
C VAL A 268 21.69 9.39 -11.24
N TRP A 269 20.45 9.73 -10.93
CA TRP A 269 19.82 10.99 -11.32
C TRP A 269 20.62 12.20 -10.82
N LEU A 270 21.03 12.22 -9.55
CA LEU A 270 21.79 13.32 -8.94
C LEU A 270 23.15 13.53 -9.62
N ARG A 271 23.86 12.44 -9.91
CA ARG A 271 25.13 12.50 -10.63
C ARG A 271 24.98 13.11 -12.03
N ASP A 272 23.94 12.71 -12.76
CA ASP A 272 23.69 13.21 -14.11
C ASP A 272 23.18 14.66 -14.08
N TYR A 273 22.37 15.03 -13.09
CA TYR A 273 21.95 16.40 -12.84
C TYR A 273 23.14 17.34 -12.57
N LEU A 274 24.06 16.95 -11.68
CA LEU A 274 25.27 17.75 -11.37
C LEU A 274 26.22 17.90 -12.54
N LYS A 275 26.31 16.91 -13.44
CA LYS A 275 27.10 17.04 -14.69
C LYS A 275 26.46 18.04 -15.65
N ALA A 276 25.15 18.09 -15.74
CA ALA A 276 24.43 19.00 -16.62
C ALA A 276 24.36 20.44 -16.04
N HIS A 277 24.51 20.61 -14.73
CA HIS A 277 24.39 21.88 -14.01
C HIS A 277 25.65 22.11 -13.15
N SER A 278 26.76 22.38 -13.81
CA SER A 278 28.08 22.52 -13.15
C SER A 278 28.16 23.71 -12.16
N GLU A 279 27.22 24.64 -12.25
CA GLU A 279 27.07 25.78 -11.32
C GLU A 279 26.37 25.41 -10.01
N VAL A 280 25.75 24.22 -9.91
CA VAL A 280 25.01 23.76 -8.72
C VAL A 280 25.91 22.88 -7.88
N SER A 281 26.12 23.23 -6.60
CA SER A 281 26.84 22.37 -5.64
C SER A 281 25.91 21.43 -4.89
N LEU A 282 26.45 20.35 -4.34
CA LEU A 282 25.72 19.45 -3.42
C LEU A 282 25.19 20.20 -2.21
N GLU A 283 25.94 21.17 -1.68
CA GLU A 283 25.54 22.01 -0.53
C GLU A 283 24.27 22.80 -0.86
N THR A 284 24.20 23.37 -2.08
CA THR A 284 22.99 24.08 -2.55
C THR A 284 21.77 23.15 -2.62
N ILE A 285 21.94 21.90 -3.04
CA ILE A 285 20.86 20.91 -3.09
C ILE A 285 20.40 20.54 -1.69
N VAL A 286 21.34 20.30 -0.78
CA VAL A 286 21.04 20.01 0.63
C VAL A 286 20.27 21.15 1.28
N GLU A 287 20.67 22.41 1.06
CA GLU A 287 19.94 23.56 1.56
C GLU A 287 18.50 23.65 1.01
N ARG A 288 18.30 23.35 -0.27
CA ARG A 288 16.97 23.31 -0.89
C ARG A 288 16.08 22.25 -0.24
N ILE A 289 16.61 21.02 -0.03
CA ILE A 289 15.90 19.93 0.62
C ILE A 289 15.51 20.30 2.05
N THR A 290 16.47 20.84 2.82
CA THR A 290 16.25 21.24 4.22
C THR A 290 15.20 22.35 4.34
N LYS A 291 15.15 23.28 3.40
CA LYS A 291 14.10 24.33 3.37
C LYS A 291 12.72 23.80 3.04
N MET A 292 12.62 22.76 2.20
CA MET A 292 11.32 22.19 1.79
C MET A 292 10.79 21.12 2.76
N ALA A 293 11.65 20.51 3.55
CA ALA A 293 11.31 19.48 4.51
C ALA A 293 12.17 19.65 5.78
N PRO A 294 11.83 20.61 6.65
CA PRO A 294 12.63 20.95 7.83
C PRO A 294 12.73 19.80 8.86
N GLU A 295 11.88 18.78 8.76
CA GLU A 295 11.87 17.61 9.64
C GLU A 295 12.87 16.50 9.21
N ILE A 296 13.56 16.66 8.07
CA ILE A 296 14.50 15.66 7.56
C ILE A 296 15.92 16.02 8.02
N SER A 297 16.48 15.23 8.95
CA SER A 297 17.91 15.24 9.22
C SER A 297 18.66 14.61 8.04
N VAL A 298 19.35 15.43 7.26
CA VAL A 298 20.10 15.01 6.06
C VAL A 298 21.17 13.97 6.40
N SER A 299 21.73 13.98 7.63
CA SER A 299 22.73 13.03 8.10
C SER A 299 22.22 11.60 8.28
N GLU A 300 20.92 11.41 8.52
CA GLU A 300 20.33 10.06 8.68
C GLU A 300 20.20 9.31 7.35
N TYR A 301 20.09 10.03 6.24
CA TYR A 301 19.83 9.43 4.92
C TYR A 301 21.07 9.25 4.04
N PHE A 302 22.08 10.10 4.19
CA PHE A 302 23.29 9.99 3.36
C PHE A 302 24.36 9.10 4.01
N GLY A 303 24.21 8.71 5.31
CA GLY A 303 25.25 7.98 6.05
C GLY A 303 26.59 8.71 5.97
N ASN A 304 27.58 8.27 6.73
CA ASN A 304 28.99 8.68 6.55
C ASN A 304 29.58 8.04 5.25
N ALA A 305 28.88 8.15 4.12
CA ALA A 305 29.47 7.82 2.85
C ALA A 305 30.50 8.91 2.54
N ASP A 306 31.75 8.56 2.66
CA ASP A 306 32.86 9.30 2.06
C ASP A 306 32.52 9.49 0.57
N ILE A 307 31.93 10.64 0.25
CA ILE A 307 31.77 11.08 -1.13
C ILE A 307 33.15 11.54 -1.52
N GLU A 308 33.96 10.61 -2.04
CA GLU A 308 35.22 10.97 -2.72
C GLU A 308 34.87 12.07 -3.73
N LYS A 309 35.44 13.24 -3.52
CA LYS A 309 35.36 14.35 -4.46
C LYS A 309 35.86 13.80 -5.79
N PRO A 310 35.12 13.93 -6.90
CA PRO A 310 35.66 13.57 -8.19
C PRO A 310 36.91 14.42 -8.40
N ASP A 311 38.06 13.79 -8.63
CA ASP A 311 39.31 14.44 -8.99
C ASP A 311 39.06 15.27 -10.26
N ILE A 312 38.84 16.57 -10.08
CA ILE A 312 38.91 17.56 -11.17
C ILE A 312 40.37 17.97 -11.22
N GLN A 313 41.20 17.14 -11.80
CA GLN A 313 42.50 17.53 -12.31
C GLN A 313 42.55 17.36 -13.80
N ARG A 314 42.55 18.54 -14.46
CA ARG A 314 42.98 18.91 -15.83
C ARG A 314 42.18 18.38 -17.02
#